data_365bbf0284616f952ac2e96ae43b4bd4
#
_entry.id   365bbf0284616f952ac2e96ae43b4bd4
#
_cell.length_a   1.000
_cell.length_b   1.000
_cell.length_c   1.000
_cell.angle_alpha   90.00
_cell.angle_beta   90.00
_cell.angle_gamma   90.00
#
_symmetry.space_group_name_H-M   'P 1'
#
loop_
_entity.id
_entity.type
_entity.pdbx_description
1 polymer ?
#
loop_
_entity_poly.entity_id
_entity_poly.type
_entity_poly.pdbx_seq_one_letter_code
_entity_poly.pdbx_strand_id
1 'polypeptide(L)'
;MTIQEVIRIMEKHHTRFDSSANTCDGVIIGDTEKECTGVVVTCCPTAEVIRKAAELNCNFVLCHEPTFFDGWDQTDWLEENAVYHAKLDLINKTGITIYRNHDHLHSDAPDGIFSGVTRQLGWEDYAIEKPLRFMPGCCFDLPTTTVGEIAAHLRQVLHIDGIRIIGDPDMEVNRVGFTFHYFGSDMDKTCIQFIEETDMQVIIPGEIVDWTIGEYVQDAVTLGMKRALLNVGHFNWEEPGMESVAAWLAEDIQHAVPVGFLQSGNQYKWISKK
;
A
#
# COMPACT_ATOMS: atom_id res chain seq x y z
N MET A 1 -26.56 9.16 6.26
CA MET A 1 -25.67 8.71 7.37
C MET A 1 -24.53 9.72 7.51
N THR A 2 -24.01 9.91 8.73
CA THR A 2 -22.87 10.78 8.97
C THR A 2 -21.55 10.08 8.62
N ILE A 3 -20.48 10.87 8.45
CA ILE A 3 -19.12 10.31 8.27
C ILE A 3 -18.74 9.47 9.48
N GLN A 4 -19.11 9.89 10.70
CA GLN A 4 -18.86 9.13 11.93
C GLN A 4 -19.56 7.75 11.93
N GLU A 5 -20.74 7.64 11.33
CA GLU A 5 -21.42 6.34 11.20
C GLU A 5 -20.70 5.42 10.21
N VAL A 6 -20.17 5.96 9.09
CA VAL A 6 -19.33 5.20 8.16
C VAL A 6 -18.08 4.69 8.86
N ILE A 7 -17.37 5.55 9.62
CA ILE A 7 -16.18 5.18 10.38
C ILE A 7 -16.51 4.02 11.36
N ARG A 8 -17.57 4.12 12.13
CA ARG A 8 -17.96 3.06 13.08
C ARG A 8 -18.31 1.73 12.42
N ILE A 9 -18.82 1.75 11.18
CA ILE A 9 -19.09 0.52 10.42
C ILE A 9 -17.77 -0.08 9.97
N MET A 10 -16.86 0.72 9.41
CA MET A 10 -15.52 0.31 9.01
C MET A 10 -14.74 -0.29 10.20
N GLU A 11 -14.71 0.37 11.37
CA GLU A 11 -14.05 -0.12 12.57
C GLU A 11 -14.56 -1.51 13.01
N LYS A 12 -15.85 -1.80 12.82
CA LYS A 12 -16.44 -3.10 13.12
C LYS A 12 -16.07 -4.21 12.13
N HIS A 13 -15.61 -3.84 10.94
CA HIS A 13 -15.14 -4.81 9.95
C HIS A 13 -13.84 -5.47 10.37
N HIS A 14 -12.98 -4.72 11.08
CA HIS A 14 -11.68 -5.23 11.52
C HIS A 14 -11.81 -6.42 12.47
N THR A 15 -11.01 -7.45 12.23
CA THR A 15 -10.95 -8.66 13.06
C THR A 15 -10.26 -8.42 14.40
N ARG A 16 -9.44 -7.36 14.50
CA ARG A 16 -8.61 -7.00 15.66
C ARG A 16 -8.64 -5.51 15.96
N PHE A 17 -9.82 -4.88 15.86
CA PHE A 17 -9.94 -3.46 16.19
C PHE A 17 -9.72 -3.22 17.69
N ASP A 18 -8.80 -2.30 18.00
CA ASP A 18 -8.51 -1.84 19.36
C ASP A 18 -8.47 -0.32 19.41
N SER A 19 -9.54 0.29 19.89
CA SER A 19 -9.64 1.77 20.04
C SER A 19 -8.66 2.37 21.06
N SER A 20 -7.98 1.54 21.86
CA SER A 20 -6.98 1.97 22.86
C SER A 20 -5.54 1.80 22.34
N ALA A 21 -5.36 1.21 21.16
CA ALA A 21 -4.04 1.02 20.59
C ALA A 21 -3.34 2.37 20.32
N ASN A 22 -2.03 2.40 20.53
CA ASN A 22 -1.21 3.50 20.04
C ASN A 22 -0.97 3.27 18.53
N THR A 23 -1.78 3.94 17.73
CA THR A 23 -1.86 3.75 16.27
C THR A 23 -1.85 5.09 15.53
N CYS A 24 -1.42 5.07 14.28
CA CYS A 24 -1.54 6.21 13.38
C CYS A 24 -2.94 6.35 12.77
N ASP A 25 -3.86 5.41 13.03
CA ASP A 25 -5.22 5.42 12.51
C ASP A 25 -6.11 6.44 13.22
N GLY A 26 -6.99 7.06 12.47
CA GLY A 26 -7.93 8.01 13.02
C GLY A 26 -8.30 9.15 12.08
N VAL A 27 -9.08 10.07 12.59
CA VAL A 27 -9.44 11.31 11.88
C VAL A 27 -8.24 12.24 11.84
N ILE A 28 -7.70 12.47 10.67
CA ILE A 28 -6.56 13.36 10.47
C ILE A 28 -7.01 14.83 10.44
N ILE A 29 -8.11 15.09 9.71
CA ILE A 29 -8.65 16.44 9.58
C ILE A 29 -10.12 16.37 9.14
N GLY A 30 -10.92 17.35 9.53
CA GLY A 30 -12.28 17.53 9.08
C GLY A 30 -13.31 17.35 10.19
N ASP A 31 -14.58 17.17 9.79
CA ASP A 31 -15.73 17.10 10.68
C ASP A 31 -16.54 15.82 10.39
N THR A 32 -16.54 14.88 11.32
CA THR A 32 -17.18 13.58 11.19
C THR A 32 -18.70 13.60 11.40
N GLU A 33 -19.23 14.67 11.99
CA GLU A 33 -20.68 14.79 12.23
C GLU A 33 -21.46 15.23 10.98
N LYS A 34 -20.76 15.64 9.93
CA LYS A 34 -21.38 15.96 8.64
C LYS A 34 -22.06 14.76 8.01
N GLU A 35 -23.11 15.01 7.27
CA GLU A 35 -23.69 14.01 6.37
C GLU A 35 -22.65 13.58 5.33
N CYS A 36 -22.44 12.26 5.20
CA CYS A 36 -21.56 11.71 4.19
C CYS A 36 -22.23 11.75 2.82
N THR A 37 -21.62 12.43 1.86
CA THR A 37 -22.12 12.51 0.48
C THR A 37 -21.52 11.44 -0.44
N GLY A 38 -20.40 10.85 -0.03
CA GLY A 38 -19.68 9.79 -0.71
C GLY A 38 -18.30 9.59 -0.12
N VAL A 39 -17.74 8.42 -0.35
CA VAL A 39 -16.42 7.99 0.16
C VAL A 39 -15.48 7.74 -1.01
N VAL A 40 -14.32 8.36 -0.96
CA VAL A 40 -13.17 7.99 -1.79
C VAL A 40 -12.20 7.20 -0.93
N VAL A 41 -11.89 5.98 -1.35
CA VAL A 41 -10.85 5.14 -0.76
C VAL A 41 -9.59 5.25 -1.61
N THR A 42 -8.44 5.41 -0.98
CA THR A 42 -7.14 5.60 -1.67
C THR A 42 -6.00 5.09 -0.81
N CYS A 43 -4.86 4.74 -1.41
CA CYS A 43 -3.66 4.48 -0.61
C CYS A 43 -3.18 5.80 0.02
N CYS A 44 -2.85 6.81 -0.77
CA CYS A 44 -2.33 8.09 -0.29
C CYS A 44 -3.25 9.25 -0.69
N PRO A 45 -3.65 10.15 0.24
CA PRO A 45 -4.54 11.28 -0.03
C PRO A 45 -3.78 12.46 -0.66
N THR A 46 -3.31 12.26 -1.89
CA THR A 46 -2.61 13.30 -2.66
C THR A 46 -3.52 14.50 -2.94
N ALA A 47 -2.93 15.65 -3.27
CA ALA A 47 -3.71 16.83 -3.66
C ALA A 47 -4.61 16.56 -4.89
N GLU A 48 -4.19 15.65 -5.78
CA GLU A 48 -4.99 15.24 -6.93
C GLU A 48 -6.18 14.39 -6.50
N VAL A 49 -5.98 13.42 -5.59
CA VAL A 49 -7.08 12.62 -5.02
C VAL A 49 -8.11 13.52 -4.34
N ILE A 50 -7.66 14.50 -3.53
CA ILE A 50 -8.55 15.45 -2.84
C ILE A 50 -9.39 16.25 -3.85
N ARG A 51 -8.79 16.76 -4.95
CA ARG A 51 -9.54 17.46 -6.01
C ARG A 51 -10.56 16.55 -6.68
N LYS A 52 -10.15 15.33 -7.05
CA LYS A 52 -11.05 14.36 -7.68
C LYS A 52 -12.21 13.94 -6.76
N ALA A 53 -11.94 13.75 -5.47
CA ALA A 53 -12.99 13.47 -4.48
C ALA A 53 -14.03 14.60 -4.43
N ALA A 54 -13.57 15.86 -4.40
CA ALA A 54 -14.47 17.01 -4.45
C ALA A 54 -15.26 17.10 -5.76
N GLU A 55 -14.64 16.83 -6.92
CA GLU A 55 -15.31 16.77 -8.23
C GLU A 55 -16.37 15.68 -8.29
N LEU A 56 -16.16 14.56 -7.60
CA LEU A 56 -17.12 13.46 -7.46
C LEU A 56 -18.19 13.73 -6.40
N ASN A 57 -18.16 14.92 -5.75
CA ASN A 57 -19.04 15.26 -4.64
C ASN A 57 -18.92 14.30 -3.43
N CYS A 58 -17.74 13.70 -3.25
CA CYS A 58 -17.42 12.89 -2.09
C CYS A 58 -16.73 13.76 -1.04
N ASN A 59 -17.26 13.79 0.18
CA ASN A 59 -16.73 14.61 1.27
C ASN A 59 -15.97 13.82 2.33
N PHE A 60 -15.78 12.52 2.11
CA PHE A 60 -14.99 11.66 2.98
C PHE A 60 -13.92 10.93 2.17
N VAL A 61 -12.66 11.04 2.62
CA VAL A 61 -11.51 10.31 2.07
C VAL A 61 -11.00 9.36 3.14
N LEU A 62 -11.04 8.07 2.84
CA LEU A 62 -10.44 6.99 3.62
C LEU A 62 -9.10 6.65 2.98
N CYS A 63 -8.01 6.90 3.68
CA CYS A 63 -6.65 6.65 3.18
C CYS A 63 -5.91 5.64 4.05
N HIS A 64 -4.85 5.08 3.48
CA HIS A 64 -3.94 4.17 4.15
C HIS A 64 -2.70 4.90 4.66
N GLU A 65 -2.11 5.71 3.82
CA GLU A 65 -0.86 6.42 4.05
C GLU A 65 -1.06 7.84 4.59
N PRO A 66 0.00 8.45 5.15
CA PRO A 66 -0.09 9.78 5.76
C PRO A 66 -0.61 10.87 4.82
N THR A 67 -1.31 11.82 5.41
CA THR A 67 -1.75 13.03 4.73
C THR A 67 -0.64 14.08 4.64
N PHE A 68 0.19 14.24 5.68
CA PHE A 68 1.10 15.37 5.87
C PHE A 68 2.59 15.01 5.99
N PHE A 69 3.08 14.04 5.19
CA PHE A 69 4.51 13.78 4.97
C PHE A 69 5.29 13.24 6.18
N ASP A 70 4.61 12.77 7.20
CA ASP A 70 5.17 12.16 8.40
C ASP A 70 4.35 10.94 8.78
N GLY A 71 4.99 9.84 9.21
CA GLY A 71 4.33 8.57 9.52
C GLY A 71 3.23 8.66 10.60
N TRP A 72 3.22 9.72 11.40
CA TRP A 72 2.23 10.02 12.42
C TRP A 72 1.36 11.24 12.11
N ASP A 73 1.46 11.80 10.91
CA ASP A 73 0.81 13.03 10.49
C ASP A 73 1.10 14.23 11.44
N GLN A 74 2.30 14.25 12.06
CA GLN A 74 2.74 15.40 12.87
C GLN A 74 3.05 16.58 11.97
N THR A 75 2.53 17.75 12.29
CA THR A 75 2.59 18.93 11.43
C THR A 75 3.37 20.11 12.02
N ASP A 76 3.82 20.03 13.26
CA ASP A 76 4.52 21.12 13.95
C ASP A 76 5.79 21.61 13.21
N TRP A 77 6.49 20.68 12.56
CA TRP A 77 7.68 20.96 11.76
C TRP A 77 7.37 21.57 10.37
N LEU A 78 6.11 21.66 9.99
CA LEU A 78 5.62 22.17 8.71
C LEU A 78 5.09 23.62 8.78
N GLU A 79 5.27 24.31 9.90
CA GLU A 79 4.69 25.63 10.14
C GLU A 79 5.01 26.66 9.03
N GLU A 80 6.22 26.62 8.47
CA GLU A 80 6.65 27.49 7.36
C GLU A 80 6.64 26.77 5.98
N ASN A 81 6.04 25.58 5.88
CA ASN A 81 6.12 24.79 4.65
C ASN A 81 5.00 25.14 3.66
N ALA A 82 5.37 25.71 2.51
CA ALA A 82 4.41 26.17 1.51
C ALA A 82 3.56 25.04 0.89
N VAL A 83 4.10 23.81 0.76
CA VAL A 83 3.35 22.65 0.23
C VAL A 83 2.30 22.19 1.22
N TYR A 84 2.65 22.15 2.49
CA TYR A 84 1.71 21.86 3.59
C TYR A 84 0.54 22.84 3.59
N HIS A 85 0.83 24.15 3.61
CA HIS A 85 -0.21 25.16 3.61
C HIS A 85 -1.12 25.07 2.38
N ALA A 86 -0.55 24.89 1.19
CA ALA A 86 -1.34 24.75 -0.03
C ALA A 86 -2.25 23.50 0.00
N LYS A 87 -1.78 22.39 0.58
CA LYS A 87 -2.58 21.17 0.73
C LYS A 87 -3.67 21.36 1.79
N LEU A 88 -3.33 21.98 2.91
CA LEU A 88 -4.28 22.30 3.98
C LEU A 88 -5.39 23.23 3.48
N ASP A 89 -5.04 24.28 2.73
CA ASP A 89 -6.00 25.19 2.11
C ASP A 89 -6.94 24.46 1.13
N LEU A 90 -6.40 23.52 0.36
CA LEU A 90 -7.21 22.68 -0.54
C LEU A 90 -8.22 21.84 0.24
N ILE A 91 -7.79 21.18 1.32
CA ILE A 91 -8.66 20.35 2.18
C ILE A 91 -9.75 21.24 2.80
N ASN A 92 -9.37 22.37 3.39
CA ASN A 92 -10.30 23.30 4.00
C ASN A 92 -11.32 23.85 3.00
N LYS A 93 -10.88 24.21 1.78
CA LYS A 93 -11.73 24.73 0.72
C LYS A 93 -12.74 23.70 0.22
N THR A 94 -12.34 22.44 0.14
CA THR A 94 -13.24 21.35 -0.30
C THR A 94 -14.15 20.87 0.83
N GLY A 95 -13.78 21.09 2.08
CA GLY A 95 -14.50 20.64 3.27
C GLY A 95 -14.47 19.13 3.45
N ILE A 96 -13.51 18.45 2.81
CA ILE A 96 -13.30 17.00 2.91
C ILE A 96 -12.80 16.64 4.31
N THR A 97 -13.34 15.55 4.84
CA THR A 97 -12.82 14.87 6.05
C THR A 97 -11.92 13.74 5.61
N ILE A 98 -10.75 13.60 6.25
CA ILE A 98 -9.78 12.53 5.97
C ILE A 98 -9.63 11.66 7.21
N TYR A 99 -9.78 10.35 7.03
CA TYR A 99 -9.51 9.32 8.03
C TYR A 99 -8.41 8.39 7.51
N ARG A 100 -7.41 8.12 8.33
CA ARG A 100 -6.36 7.14 8.06
C ARG A 100 -6.71 5.81 8.69
N ASN A 101 -6.56 4.73 7.92
CA ASN A 101 -6.74 3.35 8.34
C ASN A 101 -5.58 2.50 7.82
N HIS A 102 -4.56 2.34 8.62
CA HIS A 102 -3.31 1.66 8.28
C HIS A 102 -3.07 0.47 9.22
N ASP A 103 -2.84 0.75 10.51
CA ASP A 103 -2.40 -0.27 11.46
C ASP A 103 -3.45 -1.35 11.69
N HIS A 104 -4.72 -0.99 11.74
CA HIS A 104 -5.80 -1.95 11.91
C HIS A 104 -5.96 -2.85 10.68
N LEU A 105 -5.79 -2.33 9.45
CA LEU A 105 -5.79 -3.13 8.23
C LEU A 105 -4.67 -4.17 8.24
N HIS A 106 -3.45 -3.77 8.62
CA HIS A 106 -2.32 -4.69 8.72
C HIS A 106 -2.41 -5.66 9.90
N SER A 107 -3.13 -5.28 10.97
CA SER A 107 -3.34 -6.17 12.13
C SER A 107 -4.46 -7.20 11.92
N ASP A 108 -5.29 -7.04 10.90
CA ASP A 108 -6.32 -8.01 10.54
C ASP A 108 -5.73 -9.40 10.25
N ALA A 109 -6.54 -10.42 10.41
CA ALA A 109 -6.13 -11.78 10.12
C ALA A 109 -7.16 -12.47 9.19
N PRO A 110 -6.79 -12.65 7.91
CA PRO A 110 -5.53 -12.26 7.25
C PRO A 110 -5.36 -10.75 7.12
N ASP A 111 -4.12 -10.27 6.90
CA ASP A 111 -3.80 -8.88 6.65
C ASP A 111 -4.71 -8.29 5.56
N GLY A 112 -5.39 -7.18 5.87
CA GLY A 112 -6.43 -6.61 5.02
C GLY A 112 -5.88 -6.03 3.70
N ILE A 113 -4.63 -5.54 3.70
CA ILE A 113 -3.97 -5.00 2.51
C ILE A 113 -3.41 -6.13 1.64
N PHE A 114 -2.55 -6.98 2.20
CA PHE A 114 -1.87 -8.01 1.41
C PHE A 114 -2.80 -9.13 0.94
N SER A 115 -3.91 -9.40 1.63
CA SER A 115 -4.94 -10.31 1.11
C SER A 115 -5.60 -9.76 -0.16
N GLY A 116 -5.86 -8.45 -0.22
CA GLY A 116 -6.38 -7.78 -1.42
C GLY A 116 -5.37 -7.81 -2.57
N VAL A 117 -4.09 -7.50 -2.28
CA VAL A 117 -3.00 -7.59 -3.27
C VAL A 117 -2.87 -8.99 -3.83
N THR A 118 -2.81 -10.00 -2.96
CA THR A 118 -2.66 -11.42 -3.36
C THR A 118 -3.81 -11.87 -4.25
N ARG A 119 -5.04 -11.47 -3.92
CA ARG A 119 -6.25 -11.77 -4.71
C ARG A 119 -6.18 -11.14 -6.10
N GLN A 120 -5.84 -9.87 -6.21
CA GLN A 120 -5.77 -9.21 -7.51
C GLN A 120 -4.65 -9.76 -8.39
N LEU A 121 -3.55 -10.21 -7.79
CA LEU A 121 -2.48 -10.91 -8.50
C LEU A 121 -2.87 -12.34 -8.92
N GLY A 122 -3.96 -12.90 -8.38
CA GLY A 122 -4.34 -14.29 -8.61
C GLY A 122 -3.38 -15.29 -7.98
N TRP A 123 -2.73 -14.93 -6.87
CA TRP A 123 -1.70 -15.73 -6.21
C TRP A 123 -2.19 -16.44 -4.94
N GLU A 124 -3.46 -16.37 -4.61
CA GLU A 124 -4.04 -16.96 -3.38
C GLU A 124 -3.71 -18.44 -3.23
N ASP A 125 -3.86 -19.22 -4.31
CA ASP A 125 -3.63 -20.66 -4.30
C ASP A 125 -2.13 -21.07 -4.24
N TYR A 126 -1.24 -20.10 -4.38
CA TYR A 126 0.21 -20.34 -4.38
C TYR A 126 0.89 -19.93 -3.08
N ALA A 127 0.15 -19.40 -2.12
CA ALA A 127 0.70 -18.99 -0.83
C ALA A 127 1.27 -20.18 -0.07
N ILE A 128 2.46 -20.02 0.50
CA ILE A 128 3.12 -21.07 1.27
C ILE A 128 2.47 -21.14 2.66
N GLU A 129 1.92 -22.29 2.99
CA GLU A 129 1.27 -22.56 4.29
C GLU A 129 2.25 -22.75 5.47
N LYS A 130 3.54 -22.59 5.27
CA LYS A 130 4.50 -22.69 6.39
C LYS A 130 4.20 -21.58 7.41
N PRO A 131 4.27 -21.89 8.72
CA PRO A 131 4.29 -20.86 9.74
C PRO A 131 5.58 -20.06 9.57
N LEU A 132 5.52 -19.03 8.74
CA LEU A 132 6.62 -18.10 8.57
C LEU A 132 6.69 -17.22 9.82
N ARG A 133 7.90 -17.02 10.33
CA ARG A 133 8.16 -16.18 11.51
C ARG A 133 7.68 -14.74 11.29
N PHE A 134 7.53 -14.36 10.03
CA PHE A 134 7.30 -13.00 9.58
C PHE A 134 6.41 -13.01 8.33
N MET A 135 5.42 -12.12 8.24
CA MET A 135 4.50 -11.97 7.11
C MET A 135 3.89 -13.29 6.60
N PRO A 136 3.02 -13.95 7.37
CA PRO A 136 2.30 -15.12 6.86
C PRO A 136 1.50 -14.76 5.61
N GLY A 137 1.55 -15.62 4.59
CA GLY A 137 0.82 -15.41 3.33
C GLY A 137 1.50 -14.48 2.33
N CYS A 138 2.73 -14.02 2.59
CA CYS A 138 3.45 -13.11 1.70
C CYS A 138 4.60 -13.78 0.93
N CYS A 139 4.65 -15.12 0.90
CA CYS A 139 5.59 -15.89 0.09
C CYS A 139 4.83 -16.94 -0.71
N PHE A 140 5.17 -17.11 -2.00
CA PHE A 140 4.40 -17.87 -2.97
C PHE A 140 5.28 -18.83 -3.76
N ASP A 141 4.77 -20.04 -4.02
CA ASP A 141 5.30 -21.01 -4.95
C ASP A 141 4.52 -20.94 -6.26
N LEU A 142 4.90 -20.03 -7.14
CA LEU A 142 4.28 -19.90 -8.45
C LEU A 142 4.69 -21.04 -9.39
N PRO A 143 3.93 -21.36 -10.44
CA PRO A 143 4.42 -22.13 -11.56
C PRO A 143 5.71 -21.50 -12.11
N THR A 144 6.65 -22.33 -12.57
CA THR A 144 7.92 -21.82 -13.14
C THR A 144 7.63 -20.79 -14.24
N THR A 145 8.22 -19.62 -14.08
CA THR A 145 8.07 -18.45 -14.95
C THR A 145 9.39 -17.68 -14.98
N THR A 146 9.46 -16.52 -15.61
CA THR A 146 10.65 -15.64 -15.57
C THR A 146 10.40 -14.39 -14.73
N VAL A 147 11.48 -13.76 -14.27
CA VAL A 147 11.43 -12.46 -13.59
C VAL A 147 10.72 -11.41 -14.44
N GLY A 148 10.98 -11.41 -15.75
CA GLY A 148 10.35 -10.50 -16.70
C GLY A 148 8.85 -10.71 -16.86
N GLU A 149 8.37 -11.97 -16.85
CA GLU A 149 6.94 -12.30 -16.89
C GLU A 149 6.24 -11.85 -15.60
N ILE A 150 6.87 -12.05 -14.44
CA ILE A 150 6.35 -11.55 -13.17
C ILE A 150 6.26 -10.00 -13.21
N ALA A 151 7.30 -9.34 -13.68
CA ALA A 151 7.30 -7.87 -13.81
C ALA A 151 6.21 -7.38 -14.78
N ALA A 152 5.98 -8.07 -15.88
CA ALA A 152 4.91 -7.75 -16.84
C ALA A 152 3.52 -7.92 -16.21
N HIS A 153 3.31 -9.00 -15.45
CA HIS A 153 2.08 -9.26 -14.71
C HIS A 153 1.80 -8.17 -13.67
N LEU A 154 2.81 -7.84 -12.84
CA LEU A 154 2.71 -6.76 -11.86
C LEU A 154 2.36 -5.42 -12.51
N ARG A 155 3.02 -5.06 -13.62
CA ARG A 155 2.70 -3.82 -14.34
C ARG A 155 1.25 -3.76 -14.81
N GLN A 156 0.74 -4.87 -15.29
CA GLN A 156 -0.64 -4.95 -15.77
C GLN A 156 -1.64 -4.81 -14.62
N VAL A 157 -1.46 -5.56 -13.54
CA VAL A 157 -2.38 -5.59 -12.39
C VAL A 157 -2.34 -4.28 -11.60
N LEU A 158 -1.14 -3.73 -11.38
CA LEU A 158 -0.96 -2.50 -10.61
C LEU A 158 -1.16 -1.22 -11.44
N HIS A 159 -1.42 -1.34 -12.74
CA HIS A 159 -1.61 -0.21 -13.67
C HIS A 159 -0.46 0.81 -13.63
N ILE A 160 0.80 0.30 -13.61
CA ILE A 160 2.01 1.14 -13.56
C ILE A 160 2.78 1.14 -14.87
N ASP A 161 3.47 2.27 -15.15
CA ASP A 161 4.17 2.47 -16.44
C ASP A 161 5.49 1.70 -16.51
N GLY A 162 6.12 1.39 -15.37
CA GLY A 162 7.40 0.70 -15.33
C GLY A 162 7.74 0.13 -13.96
N ILE A 163 8.72 -0.78 -13.93
CA ILE A 163 9.27 -1.41 -12.73
C ILE A 163 10.79 -1.28 -12.77
N ARG A 164 11.42 -0.98 -11.63
CA ARG A 164 12.87 -1.09 -11.47
C ARG A 164 13.22 -2.53 -11.12
N ILE A 165 14.16 -3.12 -11.85
CA ILE A 165 14.60 -4.51 -11.69
C ILE A 165 16.08 -4.54 -11.31
N ILE A 166 16.42 -5.32 -10.27
CA ILE A 166 17.77 -5.83 -10.02
C ILE A 166 17.74 -7.32 -10.32
N GLY A 167 18.64 -7.82 -11.15
CA GLY A 167 18.70 -9.21 -11.59
C GLY A 167 18.41 -9.37 -13.07
N ASP A 168 18.44 -10.63 -13.53
CA ASP A 168 18.24 -10.99 -14.93
C ASP A 168 16.74 -11.21 -15.22
N PRO A 169 16.12 -10.43 -16.12
CA PRO A 169 14.72 -10.62 -16.50
C PRO A 169 14.40 -12.01 -17.08
N ASP A 170 15.37 -12.68 -17.69
CA ASP A 170 15.20 -14.01 -18.30
C ASP A 170 15.43 -15.16 -17.31
N MET A 171 15.79 -14.86 -16.06
CA MET A 171 16.01 -15.88 -15.03
C MET A 171 14.70 -16.62 -14.71
N GLU A 172 14.74 -17.95 -14.83
CA GLU A 172 13.63 -18.82 -14.40
C GLU A 172 13.53 -18.89 -12.88
N VAL A 173 12.33 -18.66 -12.37
CA VAL A 173 11.98 -18.59 -10.96
C VAL A 173 10.62 -19.20 -10.66
N ASN A 174 10.38 -19.53 -9.42
CA ASN A 174 9.08 -19.96 -8.91
C ASN A 174 8.77 -19.40 -7.51
N ARG A 175 9.81 -19.08 -6.69
CA ARG A 175 9.65 -18.59 -5.34
C ARG A 175 9.67 -17.06 -5.30
N VAL A 176 8.53 -16.46 -5.02
CA VAL A 176 8.31 -15.00 -5.02
C VAL A 176 7.80 -14.58 -3.64
N GLY A 177 8.16 -13.40 -3.17
CA GLY A 177 7.59 -12.92 -1.91
C GLY A 177 7.56 -11.41 -1.80
N PHE A 178 6.65 -10.98 -0.93
CA PHE A 178 6.53 -9.61 -0.48
C PHE A 178 7.40 -9.42 0.75
N THR A 179 8.08 -8.31 0.81
CA THR A 179 8.79 -7.89 2.01
C THR A 179 8.29 -6.52 2.44
N PHE A 180 8.58 -6.15 3.70
CA PHE A 180 8.25 -4.82 4.19
C PHE A 180 9.13 -3.73 3.55
N HIS A 181 9.20 -2.62 4.22
CA HIS A 181 9.95 -1.45 3.81
C HIS A 181 11.39 -1.53 4.31
N TYR A 182 12.32 -1.06 3.49
CA TYR A 182 13.73 -0.96 3.84
C TYR A 182 14.08 0.51 4.07
N PHE A 183 14.56 0.82 5.27
CA PHE A 183 14.89 2.18 5.71
C PHE A 183 16.32 2.33 6.24
N GLY A 184 17.17 1.31 6.05
CA GLY A 184 18.50 1.27 6.65
C GLY A 184 18.47 0.99 8.18
N SER A 185 17.48 0.25 8.64
CA SER A 185 17.18 0.00 10.05
C SER A 185 17.35 -1.49 10.43
N ASP A 186 17.06 -1.83 11.68
CA ASP A 186 17.06 -3.23 12.13
C ASP A 186 15.96 -4.06 11.42
N MET A 187 14.91 -3.43 10.89
CA MET A 187 13.91 -4.10 10.08
C MET A 187 14.50 -4.69 8.80
N ASP A 188 15.46 -4.01 8.17
CA ASP A 188 16.16 -4.53 6.99
C ASP A 188 16.82 -5.88 7.24
N LYS A 189 17.43 -6.04 8.43
CA LYS A 189 18.03 -7.32 8.86
C LYS A 189 16.98 -8.43 8.95
N THR A 190 15.82 -8.12 9.51
CA THR A 190 14.70 -9.06 9.63
C THR A 190 14.17 -9.48 8.26
N CYS A 191 14.02 -8.52 7.34
CA CYS A 191 13.59 -8.80 5.98
C CYS A 191 14.60 -9.66 5.20
N ILE A 192 15.90 -9.38 5.33
CA ILE A 192 16.96 -10.21 4.71
C ILE A 192 16.97 -11.63 5.29
N GLN A 193 16.80 -11.78 6.60
CA GLN A 193 16.67 -13.11 7.20
C GLN A 193 15.43 -13.86 6.68
N PHE A 194 14.31 -13.17 6.50
CA PHE A 194 13.11 -13.74 5.93
C PHE A 194 13.30 -14.21 4.47
N ILE A 195 14.03 -13.46 3.65
CA ILE A 195 14.42 -13.85 2.29
C ILE A 195 15.20 -15.17 2.32
N GLU A 196 16.16 -15.31 3.23
CA GLU A 196 16.97 -16.52 3.38
C GLU A 196 16.16 -17.71 3.91
N GLU A 197 15.33 -17.50 4.93
CA GLU A 197 14.47 -18.54 5.53
C GLU A 197 13.46 -19.13 4.53
N THR A 198 13.02 -18.33 3.57
CA THR A 198 12.04 -18.71 2.53
C THR A 198 12.67 -19.14 1.22
N ASP A 199 13.97 -18.98 1.05
CA ASP A 199 14.68 -19.12 -0.24
C ASP A 199 14.02 -18.30 -1.36
N MET A 200 13.64 -17.07 -1.04
CA MET A 200 12.93 -16.17 -1.93
C MET A 200 13.81 -15.78 -3.12
N GLN A 201 13.38 -16.09 -4.32
CA GLN A 201 14.12 -15.78 -5.55
C GLN A 201 13.76 -14.40 -6.11
N VAL A 202 12.51 -14.01 -6.00
CA VAL A 202 12.04 -12.68 -6.42
C VAL A 202 11.48 -11.95 -5.21
N ILE A 203 12.04 -10.79 -4.92
CA ILE A 203 11.70 -9.96 -3.79
C ILE A 203 10.92 -8.75 -4.29
N ILE A 204 9.74 -8.51 -3.72
CA ILE A 204 8.90 -7.36 -4.02
C ILE A 204 8.75 -6.54 -2.74
N PRO A 205 9.54 -5.47 -2.55
CA PRO A 205 9.49 -4.61 -1.36
C PRO A 205 8.49 -3.46 -1.52
N GLY A 206 8.08 -2.86 -0.41
CA GLY A 206 7.47 -1.54 -0.37
C GLY A 206 8.48 -0.45 -0.76
N GLU A 207 9.17 0.15 0.22
CA GLU A 207 10.33 0.99 -0.06
C GLU A 207 11.61 0.19 -0.20
N ILE A 208 12.58 0.79 -0.90
CA ILE A 208 13.95 0.27 -0.98
C ILE A 208 14.98 1.31 -0.54
N VAL A 209 16.09 0.81 0.03
CA VAL A 209 17.32 1.56 0.21
C VAL A 209 18.40 0.90 -0.63
N ASP A 210 19.01 1.66 -1.54
CA ASP A 210 19.94 1.10 -2.53
C ASP A 210 21.17 0.44 -1.88
N TRP A 211 21.68 0.99 -0.76
CA TRP A 211 22.86 0.47 -0.04
C TRP A 211 22.55 -0.63 1.00
N THR A 212 21.31 -1.08 1.14
CA THR A 212 20.91 -2.26 1.94
C THR A 212 20.42 -3.36 1.02
N ILE A 213 19.09 -3.43 0.81
CA ILE A 213 18.48 -4.50 0.00
C ILE A 213 18.92 -4.43 -1.47
N GLY A 214 19.13 -3.23 -2.02
CA GLY A 214 19.59 -3.08 -3.40
C GLY A 214 20.96 -3.71 -3.61
N GLU A 215 21.95 -3.35 -2.76
CA GLU A 215 23.30 -3.91 -2.78
C GLU A 215 23.29 -5.41 -2.48
N TYR A 216 22.53 -5.85 -1.46
CA TYR A 216 22.40 -7.26 -1.10
C TYR A 216 21.95 -8.12 -2.31
N VAL A 217 20.89 -7.70 -3.04
CA VAL A 217 20.42 -8.46 -4.20
C VAL A 217 21.42 -8.35 -5.37
N GLN A 218 22.01 -7.17 -5.59
CA GLN A 218 23.02 -6.98 -6.64
C GLN A 218 24.24 -7.88 -6.41
N ASP A 219 24.71 -8.00 -5.17
CA ASP A 219 25.82 -8.90 -4.81
C ASP A 219 25.42 -10.37 -4.98
N ALA A 220 24.22 -10.76 -4.54
CA ALA A 220 23.71 -12.11 -4.76
C ALA A 220 23.73 -12.50 -6.25
N VAL A 221 23.27 -11.60 -7.13
CA VAL A 221 23.30 -11.78 -8.60
C VAL A 221 24.75 -11.91 -9.10
N THR A 222 25.62 -11.03 -8.66
CA THR A 222 27.05 -11.02 -9.07
C THR A 222 27.78 -12.29 -8.63
N LEU A 223 27.39 -12.85 -7.47
CA LEU A 223 27.92 -14.11 -6.92
C LEU A 223 27.24 -15.35 -7.51
N GLY A 224 26.35 -15.20 -8.49
CA GLY A 224 25.71 -16.31 -9.20
C GLY A 224 24.52 -16.94 -8.47
N MET A 225 23.97 -16.27 -7.47
CA MET A 225 22.76 -16.72 -6.78
C MET A 225 21.50 -16.37 -7.59
N LYS A 226 20.48 -17.20 -7.49
CA LYS A 226 19.16 -16.92 -8.10
C LYS A 226 18.40 -15.90 -7.23
N ARG A 227 18.60 -14.62 -7.48
CA ARG A 227 17.89 -13.52 -6.80
C ARG A 227 17.52 -12.42 -7.81
N ALA A 228 16.38 -11.81 -7.58
CA ALA A 228 15.96 -10.59 -8.28
C ALA A 228 15.12 -9.72 -7.33
N LEU A 229 15.08 -8.42 -7.59
CA LEU A 229 14.23 -7.47 -6.88
C LEU A 229 13.39 -6.71 -7.90
N LEU A 230 12.09 -6.61 -7.63
CA LEU A 230 11.12 -5.87 -8.43
C LEU A 230 10.54 -4.73 -7.59
N ASN A 231 10.99 -3.49 -7.83
CA ASN A 231 10.45 -2.32 -7.16
C ASN A 231 9.32 -1.72 -7.99
N VAL A 232 8.11 -1.85 -7.49
CA VAL A 232 6.86 -1.35 -8.09
C VAL A 232 6.45 0.02 -7.57
N GLY A 233 7.04 0.47 -6.44
CA GLY A 233 6.64 1.67 -5.71
C GLY A 233 5.60 1.37 -4.62
N HIS A 234 5.74 2.02 -3.47
CA HIS A 234 4.97 1.74 -2.26
C HIS A 234 3.46 1.88 -2.51
N PHE A 235 3.00 3.05 -2.95
CA PHE A 235 1.56 3.28 -3.13
C PHE A 235 0.94 2.29 -4.09
N ASN A 236 1.58 2.07 -5.24
CA ASN A 236 1.09 1.14 -6.24
C ASN A 236 1.05 -0.30 -5.73
N TRP A 237 1.94 -0.63 -4.80
CA TRP A 237 2.01 -1.93 -4.18
C TRP A 237 0.81 -2.26 -3.30
N GLU A 238 0.31 -1.29 -2.52
CA GLU A 238 -0.77 -1.47 -1.55
C GLU A 238 -2.16 -1.05 -2.08
N GLU A 239 -2.19 -0.34 -3.21
CA GLU A 239 -3.44 0.10 -3.84
C GLU A 239 -4.48 -1.02 -4.08
N PRO A 240 -4.11 -2.25 -4.50
CA PRO A 240 -5.07 -3.33 -4.64
C PRO A 240 -5.74 -3.73 -3.31
N GLY A 241 -5.02 -3.60 -2.20
CA GLY A 241 -5.60 -3.76 -0.86
C GLY A 241 -6.66 -2.70 -0.59
N MET A 242 -6.36 -1.44 -0.87
CA MET A 242 -7.31 -0.34 -0.68
C MET A 242 -8.50 -0.40 -1.64
N GLU A 243 -8.33 -0.91 -2.86
CA GLU A 243 -9.46 -1.18 -3.76
C GLU A 243 -10.39 -2.25 -3.16
N SER A 244 -9.83 -3.28 -2.52
CA SER A 244 -10.62 -4.28 -1.78
C SER A 244 -11.35 -3.64 -0.59
N VAL A 245 -10.74 -2.69 0.11
CA VAL A 245 -11.40 -1.90 1.17
C VAL A 245 -12.61 -1.14 0.64
N ALA A 246 -12.49 -0.50 -0.53
CA ALA A 246 -13.61 0.20 -1.14
C ALA A 246 -14.78 -0.75 -1.44
N ALA A 247 -14.48 -1.96 -1.90
CA ALA A 247 -15.48 -2.96 -2.23
C ALA A 247 -16.25 -3.42 -0.97
N TRP A 248 -15.55 -3.88 0.08
CA TRP A 248 -16.24 -4.36 1.27
C TRP A 248 -16.92 -3.21 2.06
N LEU A 249 -16.35 -2.00 2.07
CA LEU A 249 -16.98 -0.86 2.74
C LEU A 249 -18.31 -0.50 2.09
N ALA A 250 -18.40 -0.54 0.75
CA ALA A 250 -19.65 -0.30 0.04
C ALA A 250 -20.75 -1.27 0.46
N GLU A 251 -20.42 -2.56 0.59
CA GLU A 251 -21.34 -3.60 1.07
C GLU A 251 -21.74 -3.38 2.54
N ASP A 252 -20.76 -3.11 3.41
CA ASP A 252 -21.00 -2.94 4.85
C ASP A 252 -21.92 -1.75 5.16
N ILE A 253 -21.79 -0.64 4.41
CA ILE A 253 -22.71 0.48 4.52
C ILE A 253 -23.99 0.31 3.69
N GLN A 254 -24.22 -0.89 3.10
CA GLN A 254 -25.36 -1.24 2.29
C GLN A 254 -25.63 -0.25 1.15
N HIS A 255 -24.55 0.22 0.53
CA HIS A 255 -24.58 1.23 -0.56
C HIS A 255 -25.37 2.51 -0.22
N ALA A 256 -25.42 2.88 1.08
CA ALA A 256 -26.16 4.07 1.53
C ALA A 256 -25.62 5.37 0.95
N VAL A 257 -24.33 5.42 0.60
CA VAL A 257 -23.65 6.47 -0.15
C VAL A 257 -22.71 5.87 -1.19
N PRO A 258 -22.34 6.60 -2.25
CA PRO A 258 -21.32 6.12 -3.19
C PRO A 258 -19.99 5.87 -2.49
N VAL A 259 -19.35 4.74 -2.77
CA VAL A 259 -17.97 4.42 -2.37
C VAL A 259 -17.19 4.08 -3.63
N GLY A 260 -16.02 4.69 -3.81
CA GLY A 260 -15.16 4.43 -4.95
C GLY A 260 -13.69 4.45 -4.58
N PHE A 261 -12.89 3.65 -5.30
CA PHE A 261 -11.45 3.67 -5.19
C PHE A 261 -10.83 4.67 -6.18
N LEU A 262 -9.85 5.43 -5.73
CA LEU A 262 -9.01 6.27 -6.59
C LEU A 262 -7.54 5.94 -6.33
N GLN A 263 -6.80 5.64 -7.40
CA GLN A 263 -5.36 5.52 -7.31
C GLN A 263 -4.71 6.83 -6.85
N SER A 264 -3.68 6.73 -6.02
CA SER A 264 -2.86 7.87 -5.55
C SER A 264 -2.08 8.52 -6.69
N GLY A 265 -1.95 7.80 -7.80
CA GLY A 265 -1.24 8.17 -9.01
C GLY A 265 0.21 7.69 -9.03
N ASN A 266 0.79 7.66 -10.24
CA ASN A 266 2.20 7.33 -10.43
C ASN A 266 3.08 8.54 -10.08
N GLN A 267 3.87 8.45 -8.99
CA GLN A 267 4.80 9.50 -8.58
C GLN A 267 5.95 9.67 -9.57
N TYR A 268 6.36 8.57 -10.20
CA TYR A 268 7.52 8.52 -11.10
C TYR A 268 7.08 8.53 -12.56
N LYS A 269 7.82 9.28 -13.36
CA LYS A 269 7.68 9.25 -14.82
C LYS A 269 8.92 8.64 -15.46
N TRP A 270 8.73 7.83 -16.48
CA TRP A 270 9.81 7.13 -17.16
C TRP A 270 10.31 7.96 -18.35
N ILE A 271 11.61 8.16 -18.42
CA ILE A 271 12.27 8.80 -19.57
C ILE A 271 12.99 7.69 -20.34
N SER A 272 12.44 7.29 -21.47
CA SER A 272 13.12 6.36 -22.38
C SER A 272 14.24 7.08 -23.15
N LYS A 273 15.35 6.37 -23.43
CA LYS A 273 16.28 6.84 -24.46
C LYS A 273 15.51 6.94 -25.79
N LYS A 274 15.59 8.10 -26.45
CA LYS A 274 15.09 8.26 -27.81
C LYS A 274 15.91 7.44 -28.77
#